data_24c141125c51af288691069a92b8c127
#
_entry.id   24c141125c51af288691069a92b8c127
#
_cell.length_a   1.000
_cell.length_b   1.000
_cell.length_c   1.000
_cell.angle_alpha   90.00
_cell.angle_beta   90.00
_cell.angle_gamma   90.00
#
_symmetry.space_group_name_H-M   'P 1'
#
loop_
_entity.id
_entity.type
_entity.pdbx_description
1 polymer ?
#
loop_
_entity_poly.entity_id
_entity_poly.type
_entity_poly.pdbx_seq_one_letter_code
_entity_poly.pdbx_strand_id
1 'polypeptide(L)'
;TNVPDVSAQVKELEDKFDDDTESIITNERYVYISSIIGQCVTKKQTKEKLTTSDKIDRIVTNRWLALPIFALVMYIVYYVSVTTVGGIATDWANDGVFGDGWYLAGIGRNDYDGDAGEFDDASAIVNAFAEDAGDDSLVEMLDVESDDFDADAATAALKEFAPTVAADAEVTYTIEDEETLAEEEATATGADFADAAAVLEKWNCEAPDPADYGIWIPGIPALLENVLGAAGVTDGWLHGLIMDGIVAGLGAVLGFVPQ
;
A
#
# COMPACT_ATOMS: atom_id res chain seq x y z
N THR A 1 -8.24 68.32 -46.71
CA THR A 1 -9.26 68.35 -45.67
C THR A 1 -8.82 69.36 -44.65
N ASN A 2 -9.49 70.56 -44.64
CA ASN A 2 -9.23 71.57 -43.63
C ASN A 2 -9.76 71.04 -42.26
N VAL A 3 -8.91 70.52 -41.46
CA VAL A 3 -9.25 70.20 -40.05
C VAL A 3 -9.17 71.55 -39.30
N PRO A 4 -10.25 72.01 -38.67
CA PRO A 4 -10.20 73.25 -37.87
C PRO A 4 -9.18 73.08 -36.75
N ASP A 5 -8.37 74.13 -36.49
CA ASP A 5 -7.45 74.13 -35.39
C ASP A 5 -8.22 74.25 -34.07
N VAL A 6 -8.21 73.17 -33.27
CA VAL A 6 -8.93 73.09 -31.98
C VAL A 6 -7.94 73.13 -30.80
N SER A 7 -6.68 73.51 -31.03
CA SER A 7 -5.61 73.55 -30.03
C SER A 7 -5.94 74.37 -28.82
N ALA A 8 -6.63 75.52 -29.03
CA ALA A 8 -7.01 76.42 -27.95
C ALA A 8 -8.12 75.81 -27.05
N GLN A 9 -9.05 75.09 -27.63
CA GLN A 9 -10.14 74.42 -26.91
C GLN A 9 -9.64 73.17 -26.16
N VAL A 10 -8.71 72.47 -26.76
CA VAL A 10 -8.03 71.34 -26.09
C VAL A 10 -7.34 71.81 -24.83
N LYS A 11 -6.55 72.88 -24.92
CA LYS A 11 -5.84 73.42 -23.78
C LYS A 11 -6.76 73.98 -22.69
N GLU A 12 -7.86 74.62 -23.06
CA GLU A 12 -8.86 75.11 -22.10
C GLU A 12 -9.53 73.93 -21.34
N LEU A 13 -9.78 72.80 -22.00
CA LEU A 13 -10.36 71.62 -21.38
C LEU A 13 -9.34 70.92 -20.43
N GLU A 14 -8.12 70.78 -20.86
CA GLU A 14 -7.06 70.20 -20.07
C GLU A 14 -6.80 71.02 -18.80
N ASP A 15 -6.72 72.36 -18.92
CA ASP A 15 -6.56 73.24 -17.76
C ASP A 15 -7.78 73.20 -16.81
N LYS A 16 -8.99 72.97 -17.34
CA LYS A 16 -10.22 72.94 -16.53
C LYS A 16 -10.42 71.62 -15.77
N PHE A 17 -10.03 70.53 -16.36
CA PHE A 17 -10.23 69.21 -15.77
C PHE A 17 -8.96 68.58 -15.17
N ASP A 18 -7.83 69.27 -15.29
CA ASP A 18 -6.52 68.86 -14.79
C ASP A 18 -6.14 67.44 -15.26
N ASP A 19 -6.52 67.13 -16.53
CA ASP A 19 -6.32 65.79 -17.13
C ASP A 19 -6.11 65.93 -18.65
N ASP A 20 -5.58 64.88 -19.29
CA ASP A 20 -5.36 64.93 -20.73
C ASP A 20 -6.68 64.78 -21.51
N THR A 21 -6.73 65.34 -22.71
CA THR A 21 -7.94 65.37 -23.53
C THR A 21 -8.47 63.97 -23.84
N GLU A 22 -7.63 62.95 -23.99
CA GLU A 22 -8.02 61.59 -24.26
C GLU A 22 -8.78 60.99 -23.05
N SER A 23 -8.28 61.16 -21.86
CA SER A 23 -8.90 60.73 -20.61
C SER A 23 -10.25 61.46 -20.40
N ILE A 24 -10.30 62.75 -20.59
CA ILE A 24 -11.52 63.58 -20.46
C ILE A 24 -12.62 63.03 -21.42
N ILE A 25 -12.30 62.86 -22.70
CA ILE A 25 -13.27 62.38 -23.69
C ILE A 25 -13.71 60.93 -23.38
N THR A 26 -12.80 60.11 -22.94
CA THR A 26 -13.08 58.72 -22.58
C THR A 26 -14.01 58.67 -21.37
N ASN A 27 -13.72 59.43 -20.34
CA ASN A 27 -14.55 59.49 -19.13
C ASN A 27 -15.97 60.00 -19.44
N GLU A 28 -16.12 61.07 -20.21
CA GLU A 28 -17.43 61.61 -20.62
C GLU A 28 -18.23 60.59 -21.47
N ARG A 29 -17.56 59.84 -22.32
CA ARG A 29 -18.21 58.74 -23.06
C ARG A 29 -18.73 57.65 -22.11
N TYR A 30 -17.94 57.25 -21.09
CA TYR A 30 -18.38 56.27 -20.11
C TYR A 30 -19.52 56.77 -19.23
N VAL A 31 -19.51 58.06 -18.82
CA VAL A 31 -20.61 58.70 -18.09
C VAL A 31 -21.90 58.68 -18.94
N TYR A 32 -21.79 59.07 -20.21
CA TYR A 32 -22.93 59.04 -21.14
C TYR A 32 -23.46 57.62 -21.35
N ILE A 33 -22.60 56.66 -21.62
CA ILE A 33 -22.97 55.26 -21.79
C ILE A 33 -23.65 54.74 -20.53
N SER A 34 -23.08 55.02 -19.35
CA SER A 34 -23.62 54.58 -18.03
C SER A 34 -25.03 55.16 -17.80
N SER A 35 -25.27 56.42 -18.22
CA SER A 35 -26.59 57.05 -18.09
C SER A 35 -27.66 56.36 -18.97
N ILE A 36 -27.30 55.95 -20.17
CA ILE A 36 -28.20 55.24 -21.10
C ILE A 36 -28.42 53.80 -20.62
N ILE A 37 -27.34 53.09 -20.17
CA ILE A 37 -27.43 51.71 -19.67
C ILE A 37 -28.38 51.64 -18.47
N GLY A 38 -28.33 52.61 -17.56
CA GLY A 38 -29.26 52.68 -16.43
C GLY A 38 -30.73 52.75 -16.81
N GLN A 39 -31.04 53.32 -17.98
CA GLN A 39 -32.44 53.46 -18.51
C GLN A 39 -32.87 52.29 -19.38
N CYS A 40 -31.93 51.64 -20.10
CA CYS A 40 -32.23 50.65 -21.11
C CYS A 40 -32.05 49.21 -20.57
N VAL A 41 -31.15 48.99 -19.58
CA VAL A 41 -30.85 47.67 -19.03
C VAL A 41 -31.52 47.50 -17.68
N THR A 42 -32.70 46.93 -17.65
CA THR A 42 -33.25 46.36 -16.42
C THR A 42 -32.56 45.07 -16.14
N LYS A 43 -31.57 45.08 -15.24
CA LYS A 43 -31.04 43.84 -14.64
C LYS A 43 -32.19 43.13 -13.96
N LYS A 44 -32.72 42.09 -14.60
CA LYS A 44 -33.61 41.16 -13.93
C LYS A 44 -32.79 40.57 -12.80
N GLN A 45 -32.92 41.10 -11.58
CA GLN A 45 -32.36 40.45 -10.39
C GLN A 45 -33.09 39.13 -10.24
N THR A 46 -32.62 38.14 -10.95
CA THR A 46 -32.84 36.75 -10.52
C THR A 46 -32.30 36.73 -9.12
N LYS A 47 -33.16 36.55 -8.10
CA LYS A 47 -32.67 36.21 -6.75
C LYS A 47 -31.65 35.14 -6.98
N GLU A 48 -30.38 35.49 -6.84
CA GLU A 48 -29.29 34.57 -7.03
C GLU A 48 -29.51 33.42 -6.02
N LYS A 49 -30.16 32.37 -6.54
CA LYS A 49 -30.13 31.11 -5.79
C LYS A 49 -28.67 30.79 -5.72
N LEU A 50 -28.10 30.91 -4.49
CA LEU A 50 -26.73 30.49 -4.18
C LEU A 50 -26.45 29.21 -4.95
N THR A 51 -25.49 29.24 -5.84
CA THR A 51 -25.08 28.04 -6.57
C THR A 51 -24.63 27.01 -5.57
N THR A 52 -24.59 25.75 -5.93
CA THR A 52 -24.08 24.70 -5.04
C THR A 52 -22.64 25.00 -4.61
N SER A 53 -21.87 25.62 -5.51
CA SER A 53 -20.51 26.09 -5.25
C SER A 53 -20.46 27.16 -4.14
N ASP A 54 -21.33 28.17 -4.19
CA ASP A 54 -21.40 29.24 -3.18
C ASP A 54 -21.79 28.71 -1.79
N LYS A 55 -22.64 27.68 -1.76
CA LYS A 55 -23.02 27.02 -0.49
C LYS A 55 -21.87 26.26 0.12
N ILE A 56 -21.12 25.53 -0.70
CA ILE A 56 -19.93 24.79 -0.26
C ILE A 56 -18.86 25.78 0.21
N ASP A 57 -18.60 26.81 -0.58
CA ASP A 57 -17.61 27.83 -0.23
C ASP A 57 -17.95 28.52 1.11
N ARG A 58 -19.21 28.86 1.33
CA ARG A 58 -19.67 29.45 2.59
C ARG A 58 -19.49 28.54 3.81
N ILE A 59 -19.52 27.21 3.61
CA ILE A 59 -19.28 26.24 4.69
C ILE A 59 -17.78 26.09 4.94
N VAL A 60 -17.00 25.90 3.87
CA VAL A 60 -15.56 25.66 3.93
C VAL A 60 -14.79 26.89 4.42
N THR A 61 -15.21 28.10 4.02
CA THR A 61 -14.57 29.36 4.45
C THR A 61 -15.10 29.89 5.78
N ASN A 62 -16.03 29.21 6.42
CA ASN A 62 -16.53 29.61 7.74
C ASN A 62 -15.43 29.48 8.78
N ARG A 63 -15.12 30.58 9.48
CA ARG A 63 -14.01 30.67 10.46
C ARG A 63 -14.03 29.58 11.53
N TRP A 64 -15.22 29.13 11.96
CA TRP A 64 -15.37 28.12 13.00
C TRP A 64 -15.41 26.69 12.45
N LEU A 65 -15.93 26.54 11.22
CA LEU A 65 -16.06 25.22 10.56
C LEU A 65 -14.81 24.85 9.76
N ALA A 66 -14.03 25.83 9.32
CA ALA A 66 -12.82 25.58 8.51
C ALA A 66 -11.81 24.68 9.22
N LEU A 67 -11.55 24.89 10.52
CA LEU A 67 -10.62 24.06 11.30
C LEU A 67 -11.05 22.59 11.41
N PRO A 68 -12.26 22.27 11.89
CA PRO A 68 -12.70 20.88 11.94
C PRO A 68 -12.86 20.23 10.56
N ILE A 69 -13.27 20.97 9.53
CA ILE A 69 -13.30 20.47 8.15
C ILE A 69 -11.89 20.16 7.66
N PHE A 70 -10.93 21.06 7.90
CA PHE A 70 -9.53 20.81 7.56
C PHE A 70 -8.99 19.56 8.27
N ALA A 71 -9.22 19.44 9.57
CA ALA A 71 -8.79 18.27 10.34
C ALA A 71 -9.41 16.97 9.81
N LEU A 72 -10.71 17.00 9.46
CA LEU A 72 -11.40 15.86 8.89
C LEU A 72 -10.82 15.47 7.51
N VAL A 73 -10.61 16.47 6.64
CA VAL A 73 -10.05 16.23 5.30
C VAL A 73 -8.62 15.68 5.41
N MET A 74 -7.80 16.26 6.28
CA MET A 74 -6.43 15.78 6.52
C MET A 74 -6.43 14.36 7.09
N TYR A 75 -7.34 14.05 8.01
CA TYR A 75 -7.48 12.70 8.54
C TYR A 75 -7.87 11.70 7.44
N ILE A 76 -8.86 12.03 6.60
CA ILE A 76 -9.27 11.17 5.48
C ILE A 76 -8.12 10.97 4.49
N VAL A 77 -7.43 12.05 4.11
CA VAL A 77 -6.30 11.97 3.18
C VAL A 77 -5.19 11.11 3.77
N TYR A 78 -4.83 11.34 5.04
CA TYR A 78 -3.82 10.54 5.72
C TYR A 78 -4.23 9.06 5.82
N TYR A 79 -5.46 8.79 6.27
CA TYR A 79 -5.98 7.43 6.40
C TYR A 79 -5.97 6.68 5.06
N VAL A 80 -6.50 7.31 3.99
CA VAL A 80 -6.52 6.68 2.66
C VAL A 80 -5.11 6.52 2.10
N SER A 81 -4.24 7.52 2.28
CA SER A 81 -2.89 7.48 1.73
C SER A 81 -2.00 6.45 2.42
N VAL A 82 -2.06 6.38 3.74
CA VAL A 82 -1.16 5.49 4.52
C VAL A 82 -1.75 4.09 4.66
N THR A 83 -3.03 3.99 5.07
CA THR A 83 -3.62 2.69 5.42
C THR A 83 -4.13 1.91 4.21
N THR A 84 -4.58 2.60 3.14
CA THR A 84 -5.17 1.91 2.00
C THR A 84 -4.21 1.85 0.81
N VAL A 85 -3.82 3.00 0.28
CA VAL A 85 -2.98 3.04 -0.94
C VAL A 85 -1.51 2.79 -0.60
N GLY A 86 -1.03 3.38 0.49
CA GLY A 86 0.36 3.23 0.94
C GLY A 86 0.63 1.79 1.38
N GLY A 87 -0.24 1.22 2.25
CA GLY A 87 -0.11 -0.17 2.70
C GLY A 87 -0.04 -1.15 1.52
N ILE A 88 -1.07 -1.16 0.66
CA ILE A 88 -1.11 -2.06 -0.51
C ILE A 88 0.12 -1.90 -1.42
N ALA A 89 0.59 -0.66 -1.61
CA ALA A 89 1.77 -0.42 -2.45
C ALA A 89 3.06 -0.88 -1.78
N THR A 90 3.16 -0.73 -0.46
CA THR A 90 4.31 -1.18 0.35
C THR A 90 4.36 -2.71 0.39
N ASP A 91 3.25 -3.37 0.72
CA ASP A 91 3.15 -4.83 0.77
C ASP A 91 3.47 -5.43 -0.61
N TRP A 92 2.90 -4.87 -1.69
CA TRP A 92 3.23 -5.32 -3.04
C TRP A 92 4.71 -5.12 -3.39
N ALA A 93 5.34 -4.05 -2.92
CA ALA A 93 6.76 -3.81 -3.17
C ALA A 93 7.64 -4.73 -2.32
N ASN A 94 7.34 -4.90 -1.03
CA ASN A 94 8.14 -5.71 -0.10
C ASN A 94 7.95 -7.21 -0.35
N ASP A 95 6.72 -7.68 -0.28
CA ASP A 95 6.44 -9.13 -0.31
C ASP A 95 6.35 -9.63 -1.75
N GLY A 96 5.85 -8.78 -2.66
CA GLY A 96 5.73 -9.12 -4.07
C GLY A 96 7.01 -8.96 -4.86
N VAL A 97 7.53 -7.72 -4.96
CA VAL A 97 8.66 -7.44 -5.86
C VAL A 97 10.00 -7.85 -5.26
N PHE A 98 10.21 -7.55 -3.98
CA PHE A 98 11.47 -7.81 -3.27
C PHE A 98 11.39 -8.99 -2.30
N GLY A 99 10.23 -9.61 -2.12
CA GLY A 99 9.99 -10.85 -1.40
C GLY A 99 9.77 -12.01 -2.37
N ASP A 100 8.84 -12.90 -2.02
CA ASP A 100 8.62 -14.18 -2.70
C ASP A 100 7.99 -14.01 -4.08
N GLY A 101 7.11 -13.02 -4.25
CA GLY A 101 6.40 -12.77 -5.50
C GLY A 101 4.96 -12.33 -5.31
N TRP A 102 4.20 -12.29 -6.41
CA TRP A 102 2.78 -11.90 -6.34
C TRP A 102 1.93 -12.58 -7.41
N TYR A 103 0.64 -12.70 -7.12
CA TYR A 103 -0.33 -13.19 -8.08
C TYR A 103 -0.79 -12.08 -9.03
N LEU A 104 -0.79 -12.37 -10.33
CA LEU A 104 -1.31 -11.45 -11.34
C LEU A 104 -2.80 -11.18 -11.09
N ALA A 105 -3.12 -9.90 -10.86
CA ALA A 105 -4.47 -9.45 -10.48
C ALA A 105 -5.03 -10.09 -9.18
N GLY A 106 -4.19 -10.63 -8.32
CA GLY A 106 -4.59 -11.26 -7.06
C GLY A 106 -5.35 -12.59 -7.22
N ILE A 107 -5.35 -13.17 -8.43
CA ILE A 107 -6.08 -14.42 -8.69
C ILE A 107 -5.31 -15.59 -8.09
N GLY A 108 -5.95 -16.33 -7.17
CA GLY A 108 -5.37 -17.45 -6.45
C GLY A 108 -4.77 -17.13 -5.10
N ARG A 109 -4.55 -15.83 -4.81
CA ARG A 109 -3.93 -15.40 -3.54
C ARG A 109 -4.67 -15.94 -2.31
N ASN A 110 -5.98 -15.74 -2.23
CA ASN A 110 -6.73 -16.13 -1.04
C ASN A 110 -6.73 -17.64 -0.80
N ASP A 111 -6.74 -18.43 -1.88
CA ASP A 111 -6.70 -19.88 -1.77
C ASP A 111 -5.31 -20.35 -1.32
N TYR A 112 -4.26 -19.73 -1.86
CA TYR A 112 -2.88 -19.97 -1.43
C TYR A 112 -2.65 -19.54 0.02
N ASP A 113 -3.01 -18.31 0.39
CA ASP A 113 -2.83 -17.78 1.75
C ASP A 113 -3.55 -18.66 2.79
N GLY A 114 -4.70 -19.25 2.41
CA GLY A 114 -5.44 -20.19 3.25
C GLY A 114 -4.71 -21.52 3.45
N ASP A 115 -4.24 -22.14 2.38
CA ASP A 115 -3.53 -23.42 2.45
C ASP A 115 -2.12 -23.27 3.03
N ALA A 116 -1.42 -22.18 2.74
CA ALA A 116 -0.12 -21.86 3.32
C ALA A 116 -0.23 -21.61 4.83
N GLY A 117 -1.20 -20.78 5.26
CA GLY A 117 -1.43 -20.55 6.69
C GLY A 117 -1.82 -21.84 7.45
N GLU A 118 -2.64 -22.73 6.83
CA GLU A 118 -2.95 -24.04 7.42
C GLU A 118 -1.68 -24.91 7.58
N PHE A 119 -0.78 -24.85 6.60
CA PHE A 119 0.48 -25.58 6.63
C PHE A 119 1.44 -25.01 7.70
N ASP A 120 1.57 -23.68 7.79
CA ASP A 120 2.46 -23.01 8.76
C ASP A 120 2.01 -23.25 10.20
N ASP A 121 0.70 -23.11 10.46
CA ASP A 121 0.11 -23.44 11.77
C ASP A 121 0.35 -24.90 12.15
N ALA A 122 0.18 -25.82 11.20
CA ALA A 122 0.43 -27.23 11.42
C ALA A 122 1.91 -27.53 11.70
N SER A 123 2.81 -26.89 10.97
CA SER A 123 4.27 -27.00 11.15
C SER A 123 4.68 -26.49 12.52
N ALA A 124 4.17 -25.35 12.97
CA ALA A 124 4.44 -24.78 14.28
C ALA A 124 4.02 -25.74 15.42
N ILE A 125 2.83 -26.34 15.32
CA ILE A 125 2.34 -27.30 16.32
C ILE A 125 3.21 -28.55 16.36
N VAL A 126 3.52 -29.13 15.20
CA VAL A 126 4.33 -30.37 15.14
C VAL A 126 5.75 -30.13 15.65
N ASN A 127 6.36 -29.00 15.28
CA ASN A 127 7.68 -28.62 15.79
C ASN A 127 7.68 -28.42 17.31
N ALA A 128 6.65 -27.79 17.87
CA ALA A 128 6.53 -27.62 19.32
C ALA A 128 6.49 -28.96 20.08
N PHE A 129 5.79 -29.95 19.56
CA PHE A 129 5.77 -31.30 20.17
C PHE A 129 7.10 -32.05 19.98
N ALA A 130 7.77 -31.84 18.85
CA ALA A 130 9.10 -32.45 18.63
C ALA A 130 10.13 -31.83 19.55
N GLU A 131 10.12 -30.53 19.76
CA GLU A 131 10.99 -29.81 20.71
C GLU A 131 10.74 -30.26 22.17
N ASP A 132 9.44 -30.34 22.58
CA ASP A 132 9.09 -30.82 23.93
C ASP A 132 9.56 -32.29 24.17
N ALA A 133 9.49 -33.11 23.13
CA ALA A 133 10.01 -34.48 23.17
C ALA A 133 11.55 -34.55 23.18
N GLY A 134 12.23 -33.45 22.85
CA GLY A 134 13.68 -33.38 22.70
C GLY A 134 14.21 -34.10 21.45
N ASP A 135 13.40 -34.19 20.42
CA ASP A 135 13.76 -34.78 19.11
C ASP A 135 14.26 -33.72 18.14
N ASP A 136 15.43 -33.16 18.41
CA ASP A 136 16.06 -32.13 17.57
C ASP A 136 16.26 -32.63 16.13
N SER A 137 16.38 -33.97 15.94
CA SER A 137 16.52 -34.55 14.59
C SER A 137 15.24 -34.43 13.77
N LEU A 138 14.07 -34.56 14.42
CA LEU A 138 12.80 -34.40 13.77
C LEU A 138 12.55 -32.92 13.41
N VAL A 139 12.87 -31.98 14.31
CA VAL A 139 12.80 -30.55 14.07
C VAL A 139 13.63 -30.16 12.85
N GLU A 140 14.89 -30.63 12.77
CA GLU A 140 15.77 -30.39 11.62
C GLU A 140 15.22 -31.01 10.31
N MET A 141 14.59 -32.18 10.38
CA MET A 141 13.98 -32.82 9.19
C MET A 141 12.71 -32.16 8.71
N LEU A 142 11.99 -31.43 9.58
CA LEU A 142 10.75 -30.71 9.27
C LEU A 142 11.01 -29.26 8.86
N ASP A 143 12.25 -28.79 8.92
CA ASP A 143 12.64 -27.46 8.49
C ASP A 143 12.60 -27.37 6.95
N VAL A 144 11.50 -26.86 6.42
CA VAL A 144 11.27 -26.68 4.97
C VAL A 144 12.18 -25.61 4.34
N GLU A 145 12.80 -24.75 5.16
CA GLU A 145 13.74 -23.74 4.69
C GLU A 145 15.19 -24.24 4.60
N SER A 146 15.43 -25.47 5.09
CA SER A 146 16.76 -26.07 5.04
C SER A 146 17.18 -26.44 3.62
N ASP A 147 18.42 -26.11 3.24
CA ASP A 147 19.01 -26.49 1.94
C ASP A 147 19.04 -28.02 1.71
N ASP A 148 19.02 -28.81 2.79
CA ASP A 148 19.07 -30.29 2.77
C ASP A 148 17.67 -30.90 3.01
N PHE A 149 16.57 -30.13 2.90
CA PHE A 149 15.21 -30.60 3.14
C PHE A 149 14.82 -31.76 2.19
N ASP A 150 14.31 -32.85 2.76
CA ASP A 150 13.80 -34.01 2.04
C ASP A 150 12.39 -34.34 2.53
N ALA A 151 11.40 -33.99 1.70
CA ALA A 151 9.98 -34.17 2.00
C ALA A 151 9.58 -35.61 2.31
N ASP A 152 10.18 -36.59 1.63
CA ASP A 152 9.91 -38.01 1.88
C ASP A 152 10.50 -38.46 3.21
N ALA A 153 11.68 -38.00 3.57
CA ALA A 153 12.32 -38.27 4.87
C ALA A 153 11.53 -37.58 6.01
N ALA A 154 11.14 -36.33 5.87
CA ALA A 154 10.33 -35.59 6.81
C ALA A 154 8.97 -36.27 7.06
N THR A 155 8.26 -36.67 6.00
CA THR A 155 7.00 -37.41 6.09
C THR A 155 7.18 -38.76 6.79
N ALA A 156 8.27 -39.48 6.53
CA ALA A 156 8.54 -40.77 7.19
C ALA A 156 8.83 -40.57 8.69
N ALA A 157 9.61 -39.55 9.04
CA ALA A 157 9.92 -39.22 10.42
C ALA A 157 8.66 -38.76 11.19
N LEU A 158 7.82 -37.96 10.59
CA LEU A 158 6.52 -37.52 11.16
C LEU A 158 5.64 -38.75 11.47
N LYS A 159 5.51 -39.67 10.53
CA LYS A 159 4.74 -40.93 10.72
C LYS A 159 5.28 -41.84 11.82
N GLU A 160 6.57 -41.82 12.05
CA GLU A 160 7.20 -42.57 13.17
C GLU A 160 6.97 -41.84 14.49
N PHE A 161 7.03 -40.53 14.50
CA PHE A 161 6.84 -39.71 15.69
C PHE A 161 5.36 -39.62 16.12
N ALA A 162 4.43 -39.47 15.23
CA ALA A 162 3.01 -39.22 15.52
C ALA A 162 2.37 -40.19 16.52
N PRO A 163 2.64 -41.53 16.46
CA PRO A 163 2.10 -42.46 17.44
C PRO A 163 2.70 -42.31 18.86
N THR A 164 3.77 -41.56 19.04
CA THR A 164 4.41 -41.36 20.35
C THR A 164 3.74 -40.23 21.14
N VAL A 165 3.02 -39.35 20.47
CA VAL A 165 2.33 -38.23 21.11
C VAL A 165 1.03 -38.70 21.77
N ALA A 166 0.91 -38.49 23.09
CA ALA A 166 -0.31 -38.83 23.80
C ALA A 166 -1.43 -37.82 23.51
N ALA A 167 -2.66 -38.31 23.40
CA ALA A 167 -3.82 -37.47 23.11
C ALA A 167 -4.13 -36.37 24.16
N ASP A 168 -3.64 -36.60 25.39
CA ASP A 168 -3.74 -35.68 26.54
C ASP A 168 -2.48 -34.85 26.77
N ALA A 169 -1.48 -34.98 25.89
CA ALA A 169 -0.29 -34.13 25.94
C ALA A 169 -0.68 -32.67 25.62
N GLU A 170 0.01 -31.72 26.21
CA GLU A 170 -0.22 -30.30 26.05
C GLU A 170 1.11 -29.58 25.96
N VAL A 171 1.33 -28.81 24.93
CA VAL A 171 2.56 -28.05 24.69
C VAL A 171 2.23 -26.59 24.46
N THR A 172 3.03 -25.71 25.04
CA THR A 172 2.96 -24.26 24.80
C THR A 172 4.05 -23.86 23.83
N TYR A 173 3.69 -23.09 22.81
CA TYR A 173 4.60 -22.59 21.81
C TYR A 173 4.31 -21.11 21.52
N THR A 174 5.24 -20.44 20.88
CA THR A 174 5.13 -19.03 20.55
C THR A 174 4.77 -18.87 19.09
N ILE A 175 3.74 -18.07 18.83
CA ILE A 175 3.36 -17.61 17.48
C ILE A 175 3.81 -16.17 17.37
N GLU A 176 4.54 -15.84 16.33
CA GLU A 176 4.89 -14.46 15.99
C GLU A 176 3.87 -13.92 14.98
N ASP A 177 3.24 -12.80 15.31
CA ASP A 177 2.35 -12.09 14.40
C ASP A 177 3.20 -11.35 13.35
N GLU A 178 3.07 -11.71 12.10
CA GLU A 178 3.87 -11.18 10.99
C GLU A 178 3.75 -9.68 10.78
N GLU A 179 2.61 -9.06 11.14
CA GLU A 179 2.40 -7.63 10.96
C GLU A 179 2.97 -6.80 12.11
N THR A 180 2.85 -7.31 13.34
CA THR A 180 3.20 -6.56 14.54
C THR A 180 4.52 -7.01 15.17
N LEU A 181 5.07 -8.15 14.75
CA LEU A 181 6.21 -8.84 15.38
C LEU A 181 5.96 -9.08 16.88
N ALA A 182 4.71 -9.22 17.25
CA ALA A 182 4.30 -9.53 18.61
C ALA A 182 4.30 -11.04 18.79
N GLU A 183 5.02 -11.51 19.81
CA GLU A 183 5.00 -12.90 20.22
C GLU A 183 3.77 -13.17 21.09
N GLU A 184 2.95 -14.15 20.71
CA GLU A 184 1.82 -14.65 21.49
C GLU A 184 2.07 -16.10 21.89
N GLU A 185 1.82 -16.44 23.16
CA GLU A 185 1.86 -17.82 23.62
C GLU A 185 0.57 -18.55 23.24
N ALA A 186 0.70 -19.63 22.51
CA ALA A 186 -0.38 -20.55 22.16
C ALA A 186 -0.16 -21.90 22.81
N THR A 187 -1.25 -22.65 23.01
CA THR A 187 -1.21 -23.99 23.60
C THR A 187 -1.87 -24.96 22.64
N ALA A 188 -1.20 -26.06 22.32
CA ALA A 188 -1.75 -27.14 21.51
C ALA A 188 -1.86 -28.44 22.31
N THR A 189 -2.92 -29.17 22.07
CA THR A 189 -3.17 -30.51 22.65
C THR A 189 -2.71 -31.60 21.70
N GLY A 190 -2.59 -32.84 22.21
CA GLY A 190 -2.31 -33.99 21.34
C GLY A 190 -3.36 -34.26 20.26
N ALA A 191 -4.58 -33.73 20.43
CA ALA A 191 -5.59 -33.74 19.38
C ALA A 191 -5.26 -32.74 18.28
N ASP A 192 -4.84 -31.51 18.64
CA ASP A 192 -4.40 -30.50 17.69
C ASP A 192 -3.16 -30.98 16.93
N PHE A 193 -2.24 -31.68 17.60
CA PHE A 193 -1.10 -32.32 16.96
C PHE A 193 -1.54 -33.35 15.90
N ALA A 194 -2.53 -34.20 16.21
CA ALA A 194 -2.99 -35.21 15.26
C ALA A 194 -3.63 -34.57 14.01
N ASP A 195 -4.36 -33.48 14.18
CA ASP A 195 -4.93 -32.71 13.07
C ASP A 195 -3.80 -32.03 12.26
N ALA A 196 -2.83 -31.41 12.93
CA ALA A 196 -1.66 -30.80 12.31
C ALA A 196 -0.80 -31.81 11.54
N ALA A 197 -0.52 -32.99 12.12
CA ALA A 197 0.19 -34.04 11.43
C ALA A 197 -0.54 -34.53 10.16
N ALA A 198 -1.88 -34.59 10.20
CA ALA A 198 -2.68 -34.93 9.02
C ALA A 198 -2.61 -33.87 7.92
N VAL A 199 -2.51 -32.59 8.29
CA VAL A 199 -2.28 -31.49 7.34
C VAL A 199 -0.92 -31.62 6.68
N LEU A 200 0.16 -31.78 7.46
CA LEU A 200 1.50 -31.99 6.90
C LEU A 200 1.60 -33.25 6.03
N GLU A 201 0.95 -34.34 6.41
CA GLU A 201 0.90 -35.54 5.57
C GLU A 201 0.14 -35.31 4.25
N LYS A 202 -0.93 -34.50 4.23
CA LYS A 202 -1.67 -34.10 3.02
C LYS A 202 -0.73 -33.45 1.99
N TRP A 203 0.20 -32.63 2.47
CA TRP A 203 1.17 -31.89 1.67
C TRP A 203 2.52 -32.60 1.54
N ASN A 204 2.65 -33.83 2.07
CA ASN A 204 3.91 -34.57 2.10
C ASN A 204 5.04 -33.77 2.78
N CYS A 205 4.72 -33.03 3.85
CA CYS A 205 5.57 -32.08 4.56
C CYS A 205 6.23 -31.01 3.68
N GLU A 206 5.72 -30.79 2.45
CA GLU A 206 6.22 -29.79 1.53
C GLU A 206 5.26 -28.61 1.51
N ALA A 207 5.78 -27.38 1.64
CA ALA A 207 4.95 -26.20 1.63
C ALA A 207 4.18 -26.05 0.29
N PRO A 208 2.95 -25.52 0.30
CA PRO A 208 2.18 -25.29 -0.92
C PRO A 208 2.95 -24.41 -1.91
N ASP A 209 3.05 -24.83 -3.19
CA ASP A 209 3.68 -24.03 -4.24
C ASP A 209 2.72 -22.93 -4.72
N PRO A 210 3.07 -21.65 -4.58
CA PRO A 210 2.23 -20.54 -5.07
C PRO A 210 1.86 -20.68 -6.55
N ALA A 211 2.69 -21.32 -7.38
CA ALA A 211 2.45 -21.48 -8.81
C ALA A 211 1.24 -22.38 -9.13
N ASP A 212 0.81 -23.21 -8.20
CA ASP A 212 -0.33 -24.12 -8.38
C ASP A 212 -1.69 -23.43 -8.26
N TYR A 213 -1.72 -22.23 -7.63
CA TYR A 213 -2.97 -21.52 -7.33
C TYR A 213 -3.35 -20.46 -8.37
N GLY A 214 -2.41 -20.04 -9.22
CA GLY A 214 -2.69 -19.00 -10.21
C GLY A 214 -1.50 -18.57 -11.04
N ILE A 215 -1.61 -17.41 -11.66
CA ILE A 215 -0.47 -16.83 -12.39
C ILE A 215 0.45 -16.16 -11.38
N TRP A 216 1.43 -16.93 -10.93
CA TRP A 216 2.45 -16.46 -10.00
C TRP A 216 3.58 -15.75 -10.72
N ILE A 217 3.98 -14.61 -10.23
CA ILE A 217 5.13 -13.85 -10.71
C ILE A 217 6.15 -13.81 -9.56
N PRO A 218 7.24 -14.56 -9.65
CA PRO A 218 8.24 -14.60 -8.59
C PRO A 218 8.90 -13.24 -8.40
N GLY A 219 9.30 -12.95 -7.18
CA GLY A 219 10.00 -11.72 -6.84
C GLY A 219 11.38 -11.63 -7.46
N ILE A 220 12.00 -10.46 -7.34
CA ILE A 220 13.36 -10.22 -7.85
C ILE A 220 14.38 -11.16 -7.20
N PRO A 221 14.33 -11.45 -5.87
CA PRO A 221 15.22 -12.40 -5.24
C PRO A 221 15.20 -13.76 -5.93
N ALA A 222 14.02 -14.39 -6.03
CA ALA A 222 13.86 -15.70 -6.63
C ALA A 222 14.28 -15.74 -8.11
N LEU A 223 14.01 -14.67 -8.87
CA LEU A 223 14.48 -14.56 -10.26
C LEU A 223 16.00 -14.50 -10.36
N LEU A 224 16.65 -13.75 -9.47
CA LEU A 224 18.12 -13.63 -9.44
C LEU A 224 18.78 -14.92 -8.96
N GLU A 225 18.20 -15.59 -7.98
CA GLU A 225 18.67 -16.88 -7.50
C GLU A 225 18.65 -17.92 -8.62
N ASN A 226 17.57 -18.01 -9.38
CA ASN A 226 17.47 -18.85 -10.57
C ASN A 226 18.54 -18.51 -11.62
N VAL A 227 18.82 -17.22 -11.86
CA VAL A 227 19.85 -16.77 -12.81
C VAL A 227 21.26 -17.09 -12.28
N LEU A 228 21.52 -16.86 -11.01
CA LEU A 228 22.80 -17.19 -10.36
C LEU A 228 23.04 -18.70 -10.35
N GLY A 229 22.02 -19.50 -10.03
CA GLY A 229 22.07 -20.96 -10.08
C GLY A 229 22.37 -21.46 -11.51
N ALA A 230 21.72 -20.90 -12.52
CA ALA A 230 21.99 -21.22 -13.93
C ALA A 230 23.42 -20.82 -14.35
N ALA A 231 24.00 -19.80 -13.73
CA ALA A 231 25.38 -19.36 -13.96
C ALA A 231 26.41 -20.16 -13.15
N GLY A 232 25.97 -21.10 -12.26
CA GLY A 232 26.82 -21.91 -11.40
C GLY A 232 27.36 -21.14 -10.18
N VAL A 233 26.67 -20.07 -9.78
CA VAL A 233 26.98 -19.27 -8.59
C VAL A 233 25.90 -19.57 -7.54
N THR A 234 25.98 -20.75 -6.93
CA THR A 234 25.00 -21.20 -5.92
C THR A 234 25.41 -20.82 -4.51
N ASP A 235 26.73 -20.68 -4.26
CA ASP A 235 27.27 -20.41 -2.94
C ASP A 235 28.44 -19.44 -2.97
N GLY A 236 28.76 -18.89 -1.82
CA GLY A 236 29.97 -18.12 -1.57
C GLY A 236 29.76 -16.61 -1.52
N TRP A 237 30.87 -15.87 -1.36
CA TRP A 237 30.86 -14.43 -1.11
C TRP A 237 30.14 -13.61 -2.20
N LEU A 238 30.16 -14.08 -3.45
CA LEU A 238 29.54 -13.40 -4.57
C LEU A 238 28.02 -13.55 -4.55
N HIS A 239 27.52 -14.75 -4.20
CA HIS A 239 26.10 -15.01 -4.01
C HIS A 239 25.58 -14.14 -2.85
N GLY A 240 26.18 -14.19 -1.66
CA GLY A 240 25.81 -13.37 -0.52
C GLY A 240 25.91 -11.86 -0.79
N LEU A 241 26.94 -11.40 -1.55
CA LEU A 241 27.01 -9.98 -1.93
C LEU A 241 25.83 -9.55 -2.79
N ILE A 242 25.37 -10.39 -3.71
CA ILE A 242 24.25 -10.05 -4.61
C ILE A 242 22.92 -10.18 -3.87
N MET A 243 22.68 -11.29 -3.19
CA MET A 243 21.40 -11.55 -2.52
C MET A 243 21.26 -10.71 -1.25
N ASP A 244 22.15 -10.86 -0.28
CA ASP A 244 22.05 -10.20 1.02
C ASP A 244 22.47 -8.72 0.95
N GLY A 245 23.47 -8.39 0.12
CA GLY A 245 23.99 -7.04 0.04
C GLY A 245 23.18 -6.13 -0.88
N ILE A 246 22.93 -6.55 -2.11
CA ILE A 246 22.28 -5.69 -3.12
C ILE A 246 20.77 -5.86 -3.10
N VAL A 247 20.26 -7.08 -3.18
CA VAL A 247 18.82 -7.34 -3.32
C VAL A 247 18.10 -7.00 -2.02
N ALA A 248 18.52 -7.57 -0.90
CA ALA A 248 17.95 -7.28 0.42
C ALA A 248 18.12 -5.79 0.79
N GLY A 249 19.30 -5.22 0.51
CA GLY A 249 19.55 -3.79 0.75
C GLY A 249 18.69 -2.86 -0.08
N LEU A 250 18.46 -3.15 -1.35
CA LEU A 250 17.55 -2.38 -2.22
C LEU A 250 16.10 -2.59 -1.79
N GLY A 251 15.69 -3.81 -1.46
CA GLY A 251 14.36 -4.12 -0.96
C GLY A 251 14.03 -3.30 0.29
N ALA A 252 14.92 -3.31 1.27
CA ALA A 252 14.75 -2.53 2.48
C ALA A 252 14.59 -1.01 2.23
N VAL A 253 15.35 -0.44 1.28
CA VAL A 253 15.25 0.99 0.95
C VAL A 253 13.98 1.30 0.16
N LEU A 254 13.64 0.47 -0.83
CA LEU A 254 12.48 0.71 -1.70
C LEU A 254 11.16 0.41 -1.02
N GLY A 255 11.14 -0.49 -0.04
CA GLY A 255 9.98 -0.77 0.79
C GLY A 255 9.50 0.43 1.62
N PHE A 256 10.38 1.39 1.93
CA PHE A 256 10.00 2.63 2.61
C PHE A 256 9.52 3.75 1.68
N VAL A 257 9.72 3.63 0.37
CA VAL A 257 9.38 4.72 -0.59
C VAL A 257 7.86 4.96 -0.71
N PRO A 258 6.97 3.94 -0.66
CA PRO A 258 5.52 4.16 -0.75
C PRO A 258 4.88 4.81 0.49
N GLN A 259 5.55 4.85 1.63
CA GLN A 259 5.07 5.47 2.86
C GLN A 259 5.25 7.00 2.85
#